data_d2094f0dec3b79d0e5b0fc35dc22c54c
#
_entry.id   d2094f0dec3b79d0e5b0fc35dc22c54c
#
_cell.length_a   1.000
_cell.length_b   1.000
_cell.length_c   1.000
_cell.angle_alpha   90.00
_cell.angle_beta   90.00
_cell.angle_gamma   90.00
#
_symmetry.space_group_name_H-M   'P 1'
#
loop_
_entity.id
_entity.type
_entity.pdbx_description
1 polymer ?
#
loop_
_entity_poly.entity_id
_entity_poly.type
_entity_poly.pdbx_seq_one_letter_code
_entity_poly.pdbx_strand_id
1 'polypeptide(L)'
;IDCHFTPDMLLLRSEKRVNENDYYLIDDIRFSYDRKKILAHSHRYTPTRTKIDTMLVTEDPHMFDMLGATMYLRSLDWDKMKSGESFPFQVAIGRERINISFRYTGQQIVERSETLKYRTRHFYIDIYDDAFTQSKEAAEIWIGDDENHIPIKIRAKLKIGAAEVYYKSSKGLRYPLTSRVEIKRR
;
A
#
# COMPACT_ATOMS: atom_id res chain seq x y z
N ILE A 1 10.60 -7.33 0.30
CA ILE A 1 10.03 -6.73 1.53
C ILE A 1 9.29 -7.84 2.27
N ASP A 2 9.54 -7.97 3.56
CA ASP A 2 8.88 -8.94 4.44
C ASP A 2 8.15 -8.17 5.54
N CYS A 3 6.86 -8.46 5.73
CA CYS A 3 6.04 -7.86 6.77
C CYS A 3 5.49 -8.93 7.70
N HIS A 4 5.56 -8.67 8.99
CA HIS A 4 5.04 -9.54 10.04
C HIS A 4 3.86 -8.86 10.73
N PHE A 5 2.73 -9.55 10.77
CA PHE A 5 1.51 -9.07 11.41
C PHE A 5 1.09 -9.99 12.55
N THR A 6 0.35 -9.44 13.51
CA THR A 6 -0.44 -10.27 14.43
C THR A 6 -1.62 -10.92 13.70
N PRO A 7 -2.29 -11.91 14.29
CA PRO A 7 -3.56 -12.44 13.75
C PRO A 7 -4.63 -11.36 13.53
N ASP A 8 -4.63 -10.30 14.35
CA ASP A 8 -5.54 -9.15 14.26
C ASP A 8 -5.05 -8.06 13.29
N MET A 9 -4.08 -8.41 12.43
CA MET A 9 -3.54 -7.52 11.38
C MET A 9 -2.79 -6.28 11.88
N LEU A 10 -2.28 -6.27 13.11
CA LEU A 10 -1.36 -5.25 13.57
C LEU A 10 0.04 -5.52 13.00
N LEU A 11 0.64 -4.52 12.37
CA LEU A 11 1.98 -4.63 11.81
C LEU A 11 3.03 -4.60 12.92
N LEU A 12 3.81 -5.67 13.05
CA LEU A 12 4.88 -5.77 14.05
C LEU A 12 6.25 -5.41 13.51
N ARG A 13 6.52 -5.76 12.25
CA ARG A 13 7.81 -5.51 11.61
C ARG A 13 7.65 -5.42 10.10
N SER A 14 8.38 -4.52 9.50
CA SER A 14 8.62 -4.45 8.05
C SER A 14 10.12 -4.43 7.79
N GLU A 15 10.61 -5.34 6.95
CA GLU A 15 11.99 -5.37 6.53
C GLU A 15 12.09 -5.27 5.01
N LYS A 16 12.77 -4.25 4.50
CA LYS A 16 13.09 -4.07 3.09
C LYS A 16 14.59 -4.25 2.88
N ARG A 17 14.97 -5.18 2.04
CA ARG A 17 16.35 -5.37 1.58
C ARG A 17 16.47 -4.90 0.14
N VAL A 18 17.43 -4.04 -0.11
CA VAL A 18 17.81 -3.57 -1.45
C VAL A 18 19.21 -4.07 -1.72
N ASN A 19 19.40 -4.71 -2.86
CA ASN A 19 20.69 -5.16 -3.36
C ASN A 19 20.74 -4.87 -4.86
N GLU A 20 21.34 -3.74 -5.20
CA GLU A 20 21.45 -3.24 -6.58
C GLU A 20 22.91 -2.88 -6.87
N ASN A 21 23.58 -3.70 -7.67
CA ASN A 21 25.01 -3.57 -7.95
C ASN A 21 25.84 -3.51 -6.64
N ASP A 22 26.54 -2.38 -6.41
CA ASP A 22 27.35 -2.15 -5.19
C ASP A 22 26.55 -1.51 -4.06
N TYR A 23 25.24 -1.29 -4.25
CA TYR A 23 24.37 -0.69 -3.26
C TYR A 23 23.60 -1.75 -2.49
N TYR A 24 23.91 -1.89 -1.20
CA TYR A 24 23.20 -2.78 -0.28
C TYR A 24 22.63 -1.97 0.87
N LEU A 25 21.34 -2.16 1.15
CA LEU A 25 20.64 -1.44 2.21
C LEU A 25 19.59 -2.34 2.85
N ILE A 26 19.48 -2.27 4.17
CA ILE A 26 18.38 -2.84 4.93
C ILE A 26 17.64 -1.71 5.63
N ASP A 27 16.32 -1.65 5.41
CA ASP A 27 15.36 -0.89 6.21
C ASP A 27 14.59 -1.87 7.09
N ASP A 28 14.80 -1.83 8.40
CA ASP A 28 14.08 -2.61 9.40
C ASP A 28 13.25 -1.64 10.26
N ILE A 29 11.94 -1.74 10.17
CA ILE A 29 11.02 -0.93 10.96
C ILE A 29 10.23 -1.86 11.88
N ARG A 30 10.32 -1.62 13.19
CA ARG A 30 9.63 -2.41 14.22
C ARG A 30 8.56 -1.57 14.87
N PHE A 31 7.34 -2.09 14.91
CA PHE A 31 6.18 -1.42 15.47
C PHE A 31 5.86 -2.00 16.84
N SER A 32 5.54 -1.11 17.77
CA SER A 32 5.02 -1.46 19.08
C SER A 32 3.84 -0.55 19.43
N TYR A 33 2.96 -1.06 20.26
CA TYR A 33 1.68 -0.44 20.56
C TYR A 33 1.59 -0.23 22.07
N ASP A 34 1.57 1.02 22.51
CA ASP A 34 1.45 1.40 23.93
C ASP A 34 0.21 2.27 24.12
N ARG A 35 -0.84 1.71 24.71
CA ARG A 35 -2.15 2.35 24.97
C ARG A 35 -2.74 2.95 23.71
N LYS A 36 -2.59 4.27 23.49
CA LYS A 36 -3.09 5.01 22.34
C LYS A 36 -1.98 5.40 21.34
N LYS A 37 -0.77 4.92 21.56
CA LYS A 37 0.38 5.31 20.75
C LYS A 37 0.90 4.13 19.94
N ILE A 38 1.29 4.42 18.70
CA ILE A 38 2.09 3.54 17.88
C ILE A 38 3.52 4.11 17.86
N LEU A 39 4.47 3.26 18.19
CA LEU A 39 5.89 3.56 18.12
C LEU A 39 6.49 2.74 16.98
N ALA A 40 7.16 3.39 16.04
CA ALA A 40 7.88 2.73 14.96
C ALA A 40 9.37 3.02 15.08
N HIS A 41 10.15 2.02 15.45
CA HIS A 41 11.60 2.10 15.47
C HIS A 41 12.11 1.87 14.04
N SER A 42 12.50 2.93 13.38
CA SER A 42 13.07 2.91 12.02
C SER A 42 14.58 2.77 12.09
N HIS A 43 15.09 1.63 11.65
CA HIS A 43 16.52 1.33 11.59
C HIS A 43 16.93 1.03 10.14
N ARG A 44 17.73 1.93 9.54
CA ARG A 44 18.30 1.78 8.21
C ARG A 44 19.80 1.60 8.31
N TYR A 45 20.33 0.53 7.73
CA TYR A 45 21.75 0.22 7.82
C TYR A 45 22.28 -0.51 6.57
N THR A 46 23.60 -0.48 6.45
CA THR A 46 24.39 -1.30 5.54
C THR A 46 25.22 -2.29 6.37
N PRO A 47 25.90 -3.30 5.79
CA PRO A 47 26.79 -4.20 6.53
C PRO A 47 27.87 -3.49 7.37
N THR A 48 28.24 -2.27 6.99
CA THR A 48 29.37 -1.53 7.59
C THR A 48 28.94 -0.30 8.39
N ARG A 49 27.65 0.14 8.30
CA ARG A 49 27.27 1.43 8.89
C ARG A 49 25.76 1.56 9.10
N THR A 50 25.36 2.07 10.27
CA THR A 50 24.01 2.59 10.52
C THR A 50 23.83 3.93 9.80
N LYS A 51 22.72 4.09 9.09
CA LYS A 51 22.31 5.30 8.38
C LYS A 51 21.23 6.09 9.12
N ILE A 52 20.26 5.36 9.68
CA ILE A 52 19.11 5.89 10.42
C ILE A 52 18.89 5.00 11.63
N ASP A 53 18.64 5.63 12.76
CA ASP A 53 18.16 4.99 13.97
C ASP A 53 17.24 6.01 14.67
N THR A 54 15.94 5.85 14.49
CA THR A 54 14.96 6.87 14.89
C THR A 54 13.69 6.21 15.40
N MET A 55 13.15 6.74 16.49
CA MET A 55 11.83 6.39 16.98
C MET A 55 10.79 7.39 16.47
N LEU A 56 9.84 6.89 15.71
CA LEU A 56 8.67 7.63 15.26
C LEU A 56 7.51 7.31 16.20
N VAL A 57 6.76 8.32 16.64
CA VAL A 57 5.63 8.14 17.56
C VAL A 57 4.41 8.83 16.98
N THR A 58 3.26 8.17 17.04
CA THR A 58 1.97 8.74 16.66
C THR A 58 0.86 8.32 17.62
N GLU A 59 -0.18 9.13 17.72
CA GLU A 59 -1.47 8.79 18.34
C GLU A 59 -2.53 8.42 17.30
N ASP A 60 -2.20 8.51 16.00
CA ASP A 60 -3.04 8.01 14.91
C ASP A 60 -3.11 6.47 15.01
N PRO A 61 -4.29 5.86 14.98
CA PRO A 61 -4.44 4.41 15.07
C PRO A 61 -3.93 3.66 13.84
N HIS A 62 -3.59 4.37 12.77
CA HIS A 62 -3.24 3.78 11.47
C HIS A 62 -1.85 4.25 11.01
N MET A 63 -0.80 3.59 11.50
CA MET A 63 0.56 3.77 10.97
C MET A 63 1.12 2.45 10.48
N PHE A 64 1.62 2.44 9.25
CA PHE A 64 2.12 1.26 8.54
C PHE A 64 3.46 1.54 7.84
N ASP A 65 4.01 0.52 7.19
CA ASP A 65 4.89 0.67 6.04
C ASP A 65 4.08 0.68 4.73
N MET A 66 4.75 0.80 3.59
CA MET A 66 4.08 0.84 2.27
C MET A 66 3.29 -0.44 1.93
N LEU A 67 3.78 -1.62 2.36
CA LEU A 67 3.07 -2.88 2.11
C LEU A 67 1.91 -3.05 3.09
N GLY A 68 2.11 -2.69 4.36
CA GLY A 68 1.07 -2.67 5.39
C GLY A 68 -0.10 -1.76 5.01
N ALA A 69 0.16 -0.61 4.38
CA ALA A 69 -0.88 0.27 3.85
C ALA A 69 -1.78 -0.44 2.81
N THR A 70 -1.20 -1.30 1.96
CA THR A 70 -1.99 -2.11 1.02
C THR A 70 -2.87 -3.13 1.75
N MET A 71 -2.37 -3.72 2.84
CA MET A 71 -3.17 -4.63 3.66
C MET A 71 -4.29 -3.89 4.39
N TYR A 72 -4.02 -2.68 4.89
CA TYR A 72 -5.04 -1.81 5.47
C TYR A 72 -6.15 -1.51 4.47
N LEU A 73 -5.83 -1.07 3.25
CA LEU A 73 -6.82 -0.83 2.19
C LEU A 73 -7.70 -2.07 1.94
N ARG A 74 -7.11 -3.27 1.90
CA ARG A 74 -7.83 -4.53 1.67
C ARG A 74 -8.72 -4.95 2.83
N SER A 75 -8.49 -4.43 4.04
CA SER A 75 -9.25 -4.73 5.26
C SER A 75 -10.41 -3.77 5.53
N LEU A 76 -10.55 -2.69 4.75
CA LEU A 76 -11.63 -1.74 4.92
C LEU A 76 -13.01 -2.36 4.66
N ASP A 77 -14.05 -1.77 5.23
CA ASP A 77 -15.45 -2.20 5.02
C ASP A 77 -15.95 -1.72 3.65
N TRP A 78 -15.72 -2.55 2.66
CA TRP A 78 -15.96 -2.22 1.26
C TRP A 78 -17.43 -2.03 0.91
N ASP A 79 -18.34 -2.67 1.65
CA ASP A 79 -19.79 -2.59 1.39
C ASP A 79 -20.37 -1.23 1.82
N LYS A 80 -19.69 -0.56 2.75
CA LYS A 80 -20.13 0.73 3.27
C LYS A 80 -19.47 1.94 2.61
N MET A 81 -18.46 1.73 1.75
CA MET A 81 -17.72 2.81 1.11
C MET A 81 -18.58 3.67 0.21
N LYS A 82 -18.44 4.99 0.35
CA LYS A 82 -19.11 5.99 -0.51
C LYS A 82 -18.08 6.68 -1.40
N SER A 83 -18.45 6.96 -2.64
CA SER A 83 -17.59 7.73 -3.56
C SER A 83 -17.23 9.09 -2.95
N GLY A 84 -15.96 9.44 -3.00
CA GLY A 84 -15.38 10.62 -2.36
C GLY A 84 -14.90 10.40 -0.93
N GLU A 85 -15.22 9.26 -0.31
CA GLU A 85 -14.76 8.93 1.04
C GLU A 85 -13.25 8.73 1.08
N SER A 86 -12.63 9.24 2.15
CA SER A 86 -11.18 9.21 2.36
C SER A 86 -10.83 8.44 3.62
N PHE A 87 -9.80 7.61 3.53
CA PHE A 87 -9.28 6.75 4.59
C PHE A 87 -7.85 7.17 4.91
N PRO A 88 -7.67 8.08 5.88
CA PRO A 88 -6.34 8.58 6.24
C PRO A 88 -5.53 7.54 7.03
N PHE A 89 -4.23 7.56 6.83
CA PHE A 89 -3.25 6.77 7.58
C PHE A 89 -1.87 7.41 7.49
N GLN A 90 -0.94 6.90 8.27
CA GLN A 90 0.46 7.33 8.23
C GLN A 90 1.35 6.21 7.72
N VAL A 91 2.41 6.58 7.03
CA VAL A 91 3.47 5.65 6.62
C VAL A 91 4.78 6.07 7.26
N ALA A 92 5.42 5.12 7.96
CA ALA A 92 6.76 5.29 8.50
C ALA A 92 7.78 5.05 7.38
N ILE A 93 8.58 6.07 7.05
CA ILE A 93 9.64 5.99 6.03
C ILE A 93 10.89 6.70 6.54
N GLY A 94 11.95 5.94 6.79
CA GLY A 94 13.20 6.52 7.24
C GLY A 94 13.05 7.29 8.55
N ARG A 95 13.21 8.61 8.53
CA ARG A 95 13.09 9.49 9.71
C ARG A 95 11.74 10.18 9.83
N GLU A 96 10.81 9.89 8.95
CA GLU A 96 9.59 10.67 8.77
C GLU A 96 8.35 9.82 8.86
N ARG A 97 7.25 10.46 9.25
CA ARG A 97 5.89 9.94 9.13
C ARG A 97 5.20 10.74 8.04
N ILE A 98 4.76 10.07 7.01
CA ILE A 98 4.08 10.70 5.89
C ILE A 98 2.58 10.47 6.05
N ASN A 99 1.79 11.53 6.03
CA ASN A 99 0.33 11.44 6.03
C ASN A 99 -0.14 11.11 4.62
N ILE A 100 -0.90 10.05 4.49
CA ILE A 100 -1.43 9.55 3.23
C ILE A 100 -2.93 9.27 3.40
N SER A 101 -3.66 9.30 2.31
CA SER A 101 -5.07 8.91 2.30
C SER A 101 -5.38 8.08 1.06
N PHE A 102 -6.16 7.03 1.22
CA PHE A 102 -6.88 6.40 0.12
C PHE A 102 -8.22 7.11 -0.07
N ARG A 103 -8.48 7.65 -1.25
CA ARG A 103 -9.75 8.29 -1.60
C ARG A 103 -10.49 7.46 -2.62
N TYR A 104 -11.60 6.86 -2.19
CA TYR A 104 -12.45 6.01 -3.04
C TYR A 104 -13.18 6.84 -4.09
N THR A 105 -13.17 6.42 -5.34
CA THR A 105 -13.85 7.13 -6.43
C THR A 105 -15.01 6.37 -7.04
N GLY A 106 -15.10 5.07 -6.78
CA GLY A 106 -16.15 4.23 -7.33
C GLY A 106 -15.63 2.97 -8.01
N GLN A 107 -16.54 2.26 -8.67
CA GLN A 107 -16.23 1.05 -9.43
C GLN A 107 -15.71 1.41 -10.83
N GLN A 108 -14.73 0.64 -11.31
CA GLN A 108 -14.16 0.78 -12.65
C GLN A 108 -13.83 -0.59 -13.25
N ILE A 109 -13.76 -0.65 -14.57
CA ILE A 109 -13.29 -1.85 -15.28
C ILE A 109 -11.85 -1.62 -15.73
N VAL A 110 -10.96 -2.53 -15.34
CA VAL A 110 -9.59 -2.57 -15.86
C VAL A 110 -9.50 -3.58 -16.98
N GLU A 111 -9.20 -3.12 -18.18
CA GLU A 111 -9.00 -3.97 -19.35
C GLU A 111 -7.53 -4.39 -19.45
N ARG A 112 -7.29 -5.69 -19.53
CA ARG A 112 -5.94 -6.28 -19.72
C ARG A 112 -5.72 -6.73 -21.16
N SER A 113 -6.81 -7.14 -21.84
CA SER A 113 -6.86 -7.48 -23.25
C SER A 113 -8.30 -7.36 -23.74
N GLU A 114 -8.52 -7.59 -25.03
CA GLU A 114 -9.87 -7.64 -25.60
C GLU A 114 -10.79 -8.67 -24.91
N THR A 115 -10.21 -9.75 -24.36
CA THR A 115 -10.96 -10.87 -23.76
C THR A 115 -10.84 -10.95 -22.24
N LEU A 116 -9.99 -10.14 -21.62
CA LEU A 116 -9.71 -10.19 -20.17
C LEU A 116 -9.90 -8.83 -19.53
N LYS A 117 -10.92 -8.73 -18.69
CA LYS A 117 -11.24 -7.54 -17.91
C LYS A 117 -11.38 -7.88 -16.43
N TYR A 118 -11.26 -6.87 -15.57
CA TYR A 118 -11.49 -7.00 -14.14
C TYR A 118 -12.46 -5.92 -13.67
N ARG A 119 -13.46 -6.30 -12.88
CA ARG A 119 -14.23 -5.36 -12.08
C ARG A 119 -13.37 -4.94 -10.91
N THR A 120 -13.26 -3.65 -10.68
CA THR A 120 -12.40 -3.10 -9.64
C THR A 120 -13.07 -1.95 -8.91
N ARG A 121 -12.60 -1.66 -7.70
CA ARG A 121 -12.80 -0.40 -7.00
C ARG A 121 -11.54 0.43 -7.14
N HIS A 122 -11.72 1.69 -7.49
CA HIS A 122 -10.64 2.61 -7.78
C HIS A 122 -10.44 3.59 -6.63
N PHE A 123 -9.17 3.81 -6.27
CA PHE A 123 -8.76 4.77 -5.25
C PHE A 123 -7.64 5.65 -5.79
N TYR A 124 -7.72 6.94 -5.46
CA TYR A 124 -6.55 7.80 -5.49
C TYR A 124 -5.76 7.65 -4.20
N ILE A 125 -4.45 7.83 -4.31
CA ILE A 125 -3.52 7.94 -3.19
C ILE A 125 -3.09 9.39 -3.12
N ASP A 126 -3.56 10.09 -2.09
CA ASP A 126 -3.23 11.48 -1.82
C ASP A 126 -2.14 11.52 -0.74
N ILE A 127 -1.06 12.30 -0.96
CA ILE A 127 0.06 12.47 -0.03
C ILE A 127 -0.02 13.88 0.55
N TYR A 128 -0.01 13.98 1.88
CA TYR A 128 -0.05 15.22 2.65
C TYR A 128 1.23 15.33 3.46
N ASP A 129 2.27 15.89 2.85
CA ASP A 129 3.56 16.10 3.50
C ASP A 129 4.02 17.52 3.21
N ASP A 130 4.42 18.26 4.25
CA ASP A 130 4.93 19.63 4.13
C ASP A 130 6.26 19.70 3.39
N ALA A 131 7.05 18.61 3.42
CA ALA A 131 8.32 18.50 2.69
C ALA A 131 8.12 18.12 1.21
N PHE A 132 7.00 17.45 0.90
CA PHE A 132 6.56 17.18 -0.47
C PHE A 132 5.39 18.11 -0.75
N THR A 133 5.53 19.01 -1.70
CA THR A 133 4.40 19.80 -2.23
C THR A 133 3.18 18.86 -2.30
N GLN A 134 2.10 19.18 -1.57
CA GLN A 134 0.90 18.34 -1.45
C GLN A 134 0.57 17.71 -2.79
N SER A 135 0.81 16.40 -2.90
CA SER A 135 0.59 15.70 -4.16
C SER A 135 -0.75 15.01 -4.10
N LYS A 136 -1.81 15.75 -4.49
CA LYS A 136 -3.09 15.11 -4.78
C LYS A 136 -2.92 14.13 -5.93
N GLU A 137 -3.54 12.94 -5.76
CA GLU A 137 -3.51 11.91 -6.79
C GLU A 137 -2.08 11.51 -7.19
N ALA A 138 -1.19 11.39 -6.20
CA ALA A 138 0.20 10.97 -6.42
C ALA A 138 0.29 9.58 -7.06
N ALA A 139 -0.68 8.72 -6.74
CA ALA A 139 -0.85 7.42 -7.37
C ALA A 139 -2.33 7.03 -7.40
N GLU A 140 -2.61 5.98 -8.16
CA GLU A 140 -3.91 5.36 -8.33
C GLU A 140 -3.79 3.86 -8.10
N ILE A 141 -4.79 3.26 -7.46
CA ILE A 141 -4.85 1.81 -7.28
C ILE A 141 -6.25 1.28 -7.62
N TRP A 142 -6.29 0.20 -8.39
CA TRP A 142 -7.48 -0.55 -8.74
C TRP A 142 -7.42 -1.90 -8.06
N ILE A 143 -8.34 -2.14 -7.15
CA ILE A 143 -8.46 -3.39 -6.37
C ILE A 143 -9.62 -4.21 -6.91
N GLY A 144 -9.43 -5.50 -7.08
CA GLY A 144 -10.49 -6.42 -7.52
C GLY A 144 -11.72 -6.36 -6.62
N ASP A 145 -12.89 -6.16 -7.23
CA ASP A 145 -14.18 -6.09 -6.54
C ASP A 145 -14.70 -7.51 -6.28
N ASP A 146 -14.01 -8.24 -5.42
CA ASP A 146 -14.34 -9.56 -4.90
C ASP A 146 -13.70 -9.78 -3.52
N GLU A 147 -14.03 -10.87 -2.86
CA GLU A 147 -13.59 -11.22 -1.50
C GLU A 147 -12.06 -11.28 -1.30
N ASN A 148 -11.27 -11.37 -2.36
CA ASN A 148 -9.81 -11.40 -2.24
C ASN A 148 -9.19 -10.01 -2.18
N HIS A 149 -9.87 -8.97 -2.71
CA HIS A 149 -9.37 -7.59 -2.79
C HIS A 149 -7.93 -7.50 -3.32
N ILE A 150 -7.66 -8.16 -4.45
CA ILE A 150 -6.30 -8.18 -5.04
C ILE A 150 -6.03 -6.87 -5.79
N PRO A 151 -4.87 -6.23 -5.61
CA PRO A 151 -4.45 -5.14 -6.48
C PRO A 151 -4.33 -5.62 -7.95
N ILE A 152 -5.14 -5.05 -8.83
CA ILE A 152 -5.18 -5.40 -10.27
C ILE A 152 -4.30 -4.46 -11.07
N LYS A 153 -4.30 -3.17 -10.73
CA LYS A 153 -3.45 -2.15 -11.35
C LYS A 153 -3.03 -1.12 -10.31
N ILE A 154 -1.79 -0.67 -10.41
CA ILE A 154 -1.28 0.49 -9.68
C ILE A 154 -0.63 1.40 -10.72
N ARG A 155 -0.87 2.71 -10.62
CA ARG A 155 -0.24 3.74 -11.44
C ARG A 155 0.31 4.83 -10.52
N ALA A 156 1.60 5.07 -10.58
CA ALA A 156 2.26 6.13 -9.83
C ALA A 156 2.70 7.25 -10.76
N LYS A 157 2.40 8.49 -10.42
CA LYS A 157 2.90 9.66 -11.13
C LYS A 157 4.40 9.82 -10.87
N LEU A 158 5.16 10.03 -11.91
CA LEU A 158 6.58 10.34 -11.86
C LEU A 158 6.79 11.79 -12.29
N LYS A 159 7.98 12.33 -12.06
CA LYS A 159 8.35 13.67 -12.57
C LYS A 159 8.17 13.76 -14.09
N ILE A 160 8.41 12.65 -14.80
CA ILE A 160 8.18 12.51 -16.24
C ILE A 160 7.40 11.22 -16.45
N GLY A 161 6.14 11.34 -16.89
CA GLY A 161 5.27 10.20 -17.16
C GLY A 161 4.68 9.53 -15.93
N ALA A 162 4.46 8.22 -16.01
CA ALA A 162 3.92 7.39 -14.94
C ALA A 162 4.50 5.97 -14.99
N ALA A 163 4.64 5.35 -13.83
CA ALA A 163 4.91 3.92 -13.72
C ALA A 163 3.59 3.16 -13.52
N GLU A 164 3.42 2.06 -14.25
CA GLU A 164 2.25 1.20 -14.12
C GLU A 164 2.66 -0.23 -13.80
N VAL A 165 1.99 -0.82 -12.82
CA VAL A 165 2.13 -2.21 -12.41
C VAL A 165 0.79 -2.90 -12.56
N TYR A 166 0.80 -4.11 -13.09
CA TYR A 166 -0.40 -4.87 -13.33
C TYR A 166 -0.33 -6.27 -12.71
N TYR A 167 -1.46 -6.72 -12.18
CA TYR A 167 -1.63 -8.09 -11.76
C TYR A 167 -1.32 -9.07 -12.90
N LYS A 168 -0.51 -10.07 -12.60
CA LYS A 168 -0.17 -11.14 -13.55
C LYS A 168 -0.85 -12.45 -13.21
N SER A 169 -0.64 -12.93 -11.99
CA SER A 169 -1.21 -14.19 -11.52
C SER A 169 -1.13 -14.29 -10.00
N SER A 170 -1.92 -15.18 -9.44
CA SER A 170 -1.87 -15.54 -8.01
C SER A 170 -2.00 -17.05 -7.85
N LYS A 171 -1.54 -17.55 -6.69
CA LYS A 171 -1.69 -18.92 -6.25
C LYS A 171 -2.16 -18.93 -4.79
N GLY A 172 -3.00 -19.90 -4.43
CA GLY A 172 -3.45 -20.07 -3.05
C GLY A 172 -4.43 -19.01 -2.58
N LEU A 173 -5.27 -18.46 -3.49
CA LEU A 173 -6.35 -17.56 -3.09
C LEU A 173 -7.33 -18.25 -2.17
N ARG A 174 -7.83 -17.54 -1.17
CA ARG A 174 -8.83 -18.03 -0.24
C ARG A 174 -10.21 -18.18 -0.90
N TYR A 175 -10.53 -17.28 -1.83
CA TYR A 175 -11.81 -17.23 -2.53
C TYR A 175 -11.63 -17.26 -4.04
N PRO A 176 -12.65 -17.64 -4.84
CA PRO A 176 -12.61 -17.51 -6.29
C PRO A 176 -12.36 -16.05 -6.72
N LEU A 177 -11.60 -15.84 -7.79
CA LEU A 177 -11.35 -14.52 -8.37
C LEU A 177 -12.54 -14.08 -9.24
N THR A 178 -13.66 -13.74 -8.59
CA THR A 178 -14.91 -13.41 -9.29
C THR A 178 -14.94 -12.00 -9.90
N SER A 179 -13.97 -11.15 -9.55
CA SER A 179 -13.76 -9.87 -10.21
C SER A 179 -13.25 -10.02 -11.65
N ARG A 180 -12.66 -11.17 -11.99
CA ARG A 180 -12.18 -11.47 -13.34
C ARG A 180 -13.35 -11.79 -14.27
N VAL A 181 -13.43 -11.08 -15.39
CA VAL A 181 -14.45 -11.26 -16.41
C VAL A 181 -13.78 -11.65 -17.72
N GLU A 182 -14.07 -12.86 -18.20
CA GLU A 182 -13.62 -13.33 -19.51
C GLU A 182 -14.73 -13.13 -20.54
N ILE A 183 -14.42 -12.44 -21.63
CA ILE A 183 -15.34 -12.25 -22.74
C ILE A 183 -15.04 -13.32 -23.78
N LYS A 184 -15.97 -14.27 -23.97
CA LYS A 184 -15.84 -15.25 -25.07
C LYS A 184 -15.93 -14.49 -26.39
N ARG A 185 -14.94 -14.63 -27.26
CA ARG A 185 -15.08 -14.22 -28.67
C ARG A 185 -16.19 -15.09 -29.29
N ARG A 186 -17.16 -14.42 -29.87
CA ARG A 186 -18.16 -15.07 -30.74
C ARG A 186 -17.52 -15.37 -32.08
#